data_173dc9335ffc17c3ea7d9b6dda2fa8c9
#
_entry.id   173dc9335ffc17c3ea7d9b6dda2fa8c9
#
_cell.length_a   1.000
_cell.length_b   1.000
_cell.length_c   1.000
_cell.angle_alpha   90.00
_cell.angle_beta   90.00
_cell.angle_gamma   90.00
#
_symmetry.space_group_name_H-M   'P 1'
#
loop_
_entity.id
_entity.type
_entity.pdbx_description
1 polymer ?
#
loop_
_entity_poly.entity_id
_entity_poly.type
_entity_poly.pdbx_seq_one_letter_code
_entity_poly.pdbx_strand_id
1 'polypeptide(L)'
;MMDMTAFKKPKQLLYNGRFTTQKTTGVQRVARELIAALIKFQPQDPVTLLMPPQPGVEVNGARTVKVGIHKGVVWEQLVLPFFARSGRLVNLGNSASIFIRNQIIYMHDAAVFDTPAHFSRSFRMWYRIMFWILARTSACVLTNSRFSRDRLAYHCGISTEKISVVPLGADHLDSLEPDASVLDAHSLTPNRFVLAVSSMNPTKNFGRLIAAFRQIDDPSVDLVIVGMRNTTVFGNQDHVAAAEPNIKYVGYISDEQLKALYQNAVCFLYPSIYEGFGIPPLEAMRYGCPTIVGKAAALPEVCSDATLYCDPYSQDDIAEKLRRLLDSDDLRAELKRKGIHHAEKYCWSKSAKMMTEIFERL
;
A
#
# COMPACT_ATOMS: atom_id res chain seq x y z
N MET A 1 -35.71 41.57 -4.43
CA MET A 1 -35.61 40.17 -3.93
C MET A 1 -34.16 39.79 -4.14
N MET A 2 -33.32 40.05 -3.12
CA MET A 2 -31.85 39.81 -3.20
C MET A 2 -31.57 38.33 -3.13
N ASP A 3 -30.89 37.83 -4.15
CA ASP A 3 -30.42 36.45 -4.22
C ASP A 3 -29.31 36.21 -3.18
N MET A 4 -29.68 35.61 -2.06
CA MET A 4 -28.77 35.27 -0.98
C MET A 4 -28.21 33.84 -1.18
N THR A 5 -27.62 33.52 -2.31
CA THR A 5 -26.68 32.40 -2.44
C THR A 5 -25.31 32.83 -1.92
N ALA A 6 -25.20 32.95 -0.59
CA ALA A 6 -23.93 33.10 0.06
C ALA A 6 -23.11 31.80 -0.22
N PHE A 7 -22.22 31.84 -1.20
CA PHE A 7 -21.16 30.86 -1.37
C PHE A 7 -20.40 30.74 -0.05
N LYS A 8 -20.71 29.72 0.74
CA LYS A 8 -19.85 29.31 1.87
C LYS A 8 -18.47 29.06 1.29
N LYS A 9 -17.48 29.91 1.63
CA LYS A 9 -16.08 29.66 1.31
C LYS A 9 -15.77 28.21 1.71
N PRO A 10 -15.16 27.40 0.82
CA PRO A 10 -14.78 26.05 1.17
C PRO A 10 -13.93 26.10 2.43
N LYS A 11 -14.25 25.29 3.44
CA LYS A 11 -13.45 25.22 4.66
C LYS A 11 -12.04 24.80 4.28
N GLN A 12 -11.03 25.52 4.75
CA GLN A 12 -9.63 25.15 4.55
C GLN A 12 -9.42 23.67 4.89
N LEU A 13 -8.76 22.94 4.00
CA LEU A 13 -8.38 21.54 4.26
C LEU A 13 -7.12 21.52 5.14
N LEU A 14 -7.19 20.75 6.21
CA LEU A 14 -6.08 20.47 7.12
C LEU A 14 -5.81 18.97 7.08
N TYR A 15 -4.56 18.58 7.07
CA TYR A 15 -4.20 17.17 6.95
C TYR A 15 -3.59 16.66 8.26
N ASN A 16 -4.03 15.48 8.70
CA ASN A 16 -3.46 14.79 9.85
C ASN A 16 -2.05 14.27 9.50
N GLY A 17 -1.03 14.95 9.99
CA GLY A 17 0.39 14.66 9.72
C GLY A 17 1.00 13.58 10.62
N ARG A 18 0.23 12.85 11.45
CA ARG A 18 0.75 11.80 12.34
C ARG A 18 1.56 10.73 11.58
N PHE A 19 1.19 10.41 10.35
CA PHE A 19 1.88 9.41 9.54
C PHE A 19 3.37 9.72 9.31
N THR A 20 3.76 11.00 9.32
CA THR A 20 5.16 11.42 9.13
C THR A 20 6.08 11.02 10.28
N THR A 21 5.53 10.78 11.47
CA THR A 21 6.26 10.42 12.70
C THR A 21 6.27 8.91 12.97
N GLN A 22 5.70 8.12 12.08
CA GLN A 22 5.61 6.68 12.18
C GLN A 22 6.66 6.01 11.29
N LYS A 23 7.05 4.77 11.64
CA LYS A 23 7.87 3.94 10.74
C LYS A 23 7.15 3.76 9.41
N THR A 24 7.88 3.93 8.32
CA THR A 24 7.29 3.80 6.97
C THR A 24 6.84 2.37 6.72
N THR A 25 5.54 2.22 6.48
CA THR A 25 4.90 1.01 5.96
C THR A 25 4.10 1.41 4.72
N GLY A 26 3.37 0.48 4.10
CA GLY A 26 2.52 0.80 2.95
C GLY A 26 1.55 1.96 3.20
N VAL A 27 0.91 2.01 4.37
CA VAL A 27 -0.04 3.08 4.74
C VAL A 27 0.66 4.46 4.80
N GLN A 28 1.84 4.55 5.43
CA GLN A 28 2.58 5.81 5.53
C GLN A 28 3.13 6.25 4.18
N ARG A 29 3.57 5.31 3.34
CA ARG A 29 3.97 5.59 1.94
C ARG A 29 2.79 6.18 1.17
N VAL A 30 1.64 5.51 1.18
CA VAL A 30 0.42 6.00 0.50
C VAL A 30 0.07 7.42 0.94
N ALA A 31 0.08 7.70 2.24
CA ALA A 31 -0.23 9.03 2.73
C ALA A 31 0.75 10.10 2.21
N ARG A 32 2.05 9.79 2.12
CA ARG A 32 3.08 10.68 1.57
C ARG A 32 2.89 10.93 0.09
N GLU A 33 2.70 9.86 -0.68
CA GLU A 33 2.54 9.95 -2.13
C GLU A 33 1.26 10.74 -2.50
N LEU A 34 0.16 10.51 -1.79
CA LEU A 34 -1.07 11.28 -1.99
C LEU A 34 -0.87 12.76 -1.67
N ILE A 35 -0.19 13.10 -0.57
CA ILE A 35 0.12 14.49 -0.24
C ILE A 35 1.04 15.11 -1.30
N ALA A 36 2.10 14.43 -1.72
CA ALA A 36 3.01 14.91 -2.76
C ALA A 36 2.28 15.14 -4.10
N ALA A 37 1.37 14.24 -4.45
CA ALA A 37 0.56 14.36 -5.65
C ALA A 37 -0.45 15.51 -5.56
N LEU A 38 -1.09 15.71 -4.41
CA LEU A 38 -2.00 16.85 -4.19
C LEU A 38 -1.28 18.19 -4.30
N ILE A 39 -0.07 18.32 -3.73
CA ILE A 39 0.76 19.53 -3.85
C ILE A 39 1.09 19.82 -5.32
N LYS A 40 1.49 18.80 -6.08
CA LYS A 40 1.79 18.94 -7.51
C LYS A 40 0.55 19.29 -8.34
N PHE A 41 -0.60 18.73 -7.99
CA PHE A 41 -1.85 18.92 -8.74
C PHE A 41 -2.48 20.29 -8.48
N GLN A 42 -2.41 20.79 -7.24
CA GLN A 42 -2.96 22.08 -6.82
C GLN A 42 -1.89 22.96 -6.16
N PRO A 43 -0.93 23.50 -6.92
CA PRO A 43 0.17 24.30 -6.33
C PRO A 43 -0.29 25.62 -5.71
N GLN A 44 -1.50 26.09 -6.04
CA GLN A 44 -2.08 27.32 -5.48
C GLN A 44 -2.73 27.11 -4.10
N ASP A 45 -3.10 25.86 -3.77
CA ASP A 45 -3.72 25.52 -2.50
C ASP A 45 -2.70 24.87 -1.55
N PRO A 46 -2.16 25.60 -0.55
CA PRO A 46 -1.11 25.06 0.30
C PRO A 46 -1.64 23.91 1.17
N VAL A 47 -1.06 22.73 1.01
CA VAL A 47 -1.32 21.59 1.89
C VAL A 47 -0.74 21.88 3.27
N THR A 48 -1.60 21.97 4.29
CA THR A 48 -1.19 22.20 5.67
C THR A 48 -1.28 20.93 6.50
N LEU A 49 -0.14 20.41 6.95
CA LEU A 49 -0.02 19.25 7.82
C LEU A 49 -0.01 19.68 9.28
N LEU A 50 -0.99 19.24 10.06
CA LEU A 50 -0.94 19.31 11.52
C LEU A 50 -0.15 18.10 12.05
N MET A 51 0.96 18.35 12.73
CA MET A 51 1.88 17.31 13.19
C MET A 51 2.01 17.29 14.70
N PRO A 52 2.25 16.11 15.32
CA PRO A 52 2.70 16.05 16.71
C PRO A 52 4.10 16.68 16.86
N PRO A 53 4.50 17.10 18.08
CA PRO A 53 5.74 17.87 18.31
C PRO A 53 7.03 17.06 18.11
N GLN A 54 6.94 15.73 17.95
CA GLN A 54 8.11 14.88 17.74
C GLN A 54 8.71 15.04 16.33
N PRO A 55 9.98 14.64 16.13
CA PRO A 55 10.57 14.59 14.80
C PRO A 55 9.76 13.69 13.85
N GLY A 56 9.62 14.12 12.62
CA GLY A 56 8.94 13.39 11.56
C GLY A 56 9.65 13.60 10.23
N VAL A 57 9.31 12.79 9.25
CA VAL A 57 9.81 12.97 7.89
C VAL A 57 9.13 14.16 7.25
N GLU A 58 9.92 15.08 6.71
CA GLU A 58 9.41 16.23 5.99
C GLU A 58 8.71 15.81 4.69
N VAL A 59 7.66 16.51 4.35
CA VAL A 59 6.97 16.36 3.06
C VAL A 59 7.18 17.65 2.28
N ASN A 60 8.02 17.57 1.26
CA ASN A 60 8.40 18.72 0.45
C ASN A 60 7.19 19.42 -0.14
N GLY A 61 7.15 20.75 0.00
CA GLY A 61 6.05 21.57 -0.47
C GLY A 61 4.84 21.65 0.46
N ALA A 62 4.77 20.87 1.54
CA ALA A 62 3.72 21.01 2.55
C ALA A 62 4.08 22.04 3.63
N ARG A 63 3.10 22.85 4.04
CA ARG A 63 3.21 23.66 5.23
C ARG A 63 3.02 22.80 6.46
N THR A 64 4.05 22.65 7.27
CA THR A 64 4.02 21.87 8.49
C THR A 64 3.77 22.73 9.73
N VAL A 65 2.78 22.37 10.54
CA VAL A 65 2.45 23.02 11.80
C VAL A 65 2.50 22.00 12.93
N LYS A 66 3.51 22.08 13.80
CA LYS A 66 3.60 21.24 15.01
C LYS A 66 2.65 21.76 16.08
N VAL A 67 1.79 20.88 16.62
CA VAL A 67 0.74 21.27 17.57
C VAL A 67 0.71 20.35 18.80
N GLY A 68 0.51 20.97 19.96
CA GLY A 68 0.38 20.27 21.25
C GLY A 68 1.70 19.70 21.79
N ILE A 69 1.58 18.88 22.84
CA ILE A 69 2.73 18.32 23.58
C ILE A 69 2.75 16.79 23.62
N HIS A 70 1.66 16.14 23.22
CA HIS A 70 1.51 14.67 23.22
C HIS A 70 1.90 14.07 21.87
N LYS A 71 1.98 12.74 21.81
CA LYS A 71 2.32 11.96 20.60
C LYS A 71 1.38 10.76 20.43
N GLY A 72 1.47 10.12 19.28
CA GLY A 72 0.77 8.87 19.00
C GLY A 72 -0.76 9.01 18.99
N VAL A 73 -1.45 7.99 19.52
CA VAL A 73 -2.92 7.92 19.56
C VAL A 73 -3.51 9.00 20.45
N VAL A 74 -2.88 9.29 21.59
CA VAL A 74 -3.35 10.33 22.52
C VAL A 74 -3.36 11.71 21.84
N TRP A 75 -2.32 12.04 21.09
CA TRP A 75 -2.29 13.27 20.29
C TRP A 75 -3.42 13.31 19.27
N GLU A 76 -3.62 12.24 18.51
CA GLU A 76 -4.63 12.18 17.46
C GLU A 76 -6.04 12.28 18.04
N GLN A 77 -6.32 11.63 19.17
CA GLN A 77 -7.66 11.59 19.74
C GLN A 77 -7.99 12.85 20.56
N LEU A 78 -7.06 13.38 21.35
CA LEU A 78 -7.35 14.41 22.35
C LEU A 78 -6.79 15.79 22.00
N VAL A 79 -5.66 15.88 21.28
CA VAL A 79 -5.00 17.16 20.97
C VAL A 79 -5.42 17.68 19.60
N LEU A 80 -5.30 16.85 18.58
CA LEU A 80 -5.61 17.23 17.19
C LEU A 80 -6.99 17.88 17.02
N PRO A 81 -8.07 17.45 17.71
CA PRO A 81 -9.39 18.07 17.60
C PRO A 81 -9.42 19.57 17.92
N PHE A 82 -8.60 20.04 18.85
CA PHE A 82 -8.56 21.47 19.22
C PHE A 82 -7.98 22.34 18.11
N PHE A 83 -6.98 21.82 17.38
CA PHE A 83 -6.29 22.54 16.32
C PHE A 83 -6.96 22.38 14.94
N ALA A 84 -7.78 21.35 14.75
CA ALA A 84 -8.49 21.09 13.51
C ALA A 84 -9.81 21.87 13.38
N ARG A 85 -10.21 22.69 14.37
CA ARG A 85 -11.49 23.41 14.39
C ARG A 85 -11.63 24.46 13.29
N SER A 86 -10.50 25.01 12.79
CA SER A 86 -10.48 26.05 11.78
C SER A 86 -10.77 25.56 10.36
N GLY A 87 -10.73 24.23 10.13
CA GLY A 87 -10.87 23.63 8.81
C GLY A 87 -11.59 22.29 8.82
N ARG A 88 -11.55 21.61 7.67
CA ARG A 88 -11.97 20.21 7.54
C ARG A 88 -10.74 19.33 7.55
N LEU A 89 -10.68 18.39 8.49
CA LEU A 89 -9.54 17.49 8.63
C LEU A 89 -9.60 16.35 7.61
N VAL A 90 -8.49 16.07 6.96
CA VAL A 90 -8.25 14.94 6.06
C VAL A 90 -7.26 13.97 6.71
N ASN A 91 -7.64 12.70 6.83
CA ASN A 91 -6.85 11.66 7.48
C ASN A 91 -6.51 10.57 6.46
N LEU A 92 -5.23 10.42 6.11
CA LEU A 92 -4.74 9.48 5.10
C LEU A 92 -4.05 8.24 5.71
N GLY A 93 -3.84 8.23 7.02
CA GLY A 93 -3.07 7.20 7.73
C GLY A 93 -3.90 6.05 8.32
N ASN A 94 -5.05 5.72 7.77
CA ASN A 94 -5.93 4.63 8.24
C ASN A 94 -6.44 4.79 9.68
N SER A 95 -6.31 5.99 10.27
CA SER A 95 -6.81 6.36 11.59
C SER A 95 -7.21 7.83 11.62
N ALA A 96 -8.13 8.17 12.53
CA ALA A 96 -8.59 9.53 12.75
C ALA A 96 -9.17 9.69 14.16
N SER A 97 -9.33 10.93 14.62
CA SER A 97 -10.00 11.18 15.88
C SER A 97 -11.51 10.88 15.79
N ILE A 98 -12.01 10.08 16.72
CA ILE A 98 -13.45 9.79 16.84
C ILE A 98 -14.25 11.00 17.38
N PHE A 99 -13.58 12.00 17.91
CA PHE A 99 -14.19 13.21 18.49
C PHE A 99 -14.39 14.32 17.45
N ILE A 100 -13.88 14.16 16.21
CA ILE A 100 -14.10 15.11 15.11
C ILE A 100 -15.21 14.56 14.21
N ARG A 101 -16.26 15.34 14.04
CA ARG A 101 -17.29 15.08 13.04
C ARG A 101 -16.98 15.81 11.74
N ASN A 102 -17.58 15.34 10.64
CA ASN A 102 -17.47 16.03 9.34
C ASN A 102 -16.02 16.13 8.79
N GLN A 103 -15.15 15.18 9.16
CA GLN A 103 -13.81 14.98 8.62
C GLN A 103 -13.84 14.06 7.40
N ILE A 104 -12.73 13.98 6.69
CA ILE A 104 -12.51 13.03 5.59
C ILE A 104 -11.52 11.98 6.09
N ILE A 105 -11.83 10.70 5.86
CA ILE A 105 -10.93 9.63 6.23
C ILE A 105 -10.67 8.68 5.06
N TYR A 106 -9.41 8.31 4.85
CA TYR A 106 -8.98 7.26 3.95
C TYR A 106 -8.81 5.96 4.76
N MET A 107 -9.74 5.02 4.58
CA MET A 107 -9.70 3.67 5.16
C MET A 107 -9.15 2.73 4.09
N HIS A 108 -7.93 2.19 4.29
CA HIS A 108 -7.24 1.44 3.25
C HIS A 108 -7.89 0.09 2.96
N ASP A 109 -8.35 -0.61 3.99
CA ASP A 109 -8.98 -1.92 3.86
C ASP A 109 -9.81 -2.28 5.09
N ALA A 110 -10.41 -3.46 5.06
CA ALA A 110 -11.15 -4.05 6.16
C ALA A 110 -10.42 -5.24 6.83
N ALA A 111 -9.08 -5.33 6.71
CA ALA A 111 -8.28 -6.45 7.20
C ALA A 111 -8.52 -6.76 8.69
N VAL A 112 -8.73 -5.73 9.51
CA VAL A 112 -9.01 -5.89 10.95
C VAL A 112 -10.31 -6.68 11.22
N PHE A 113 -11.21 -6.72 10.26
CA PHE A 113 -12.45 -7.52 10.31
C PHE A 113 -12.28 -8.86 9.63
N ASP A 114 -11.70 -8.89 8.42
CA ASP A 114 -11.65 -10.08 7.55
C ASP A 114 -10.54 -11.05 7.93
N THR A 115 -9.43 -10.55 8.48
CA THR A 115 -8.29 -11.38 8.91
C THR A 115 -7.95 -11.14 10.38
N PRO A 116 -8.91 -11.32 11.30
CA PRO A 116 -8.78 -10.93 12.71
C PRO A 116 -7.66 -11.66 13.47
N ALA A 117 -7.27 -12.86 13.02
CA ALA A 117 -6.22 -13.66 13.64
C ALA A 117 -4.83 -12.99 13.55
N HIS A 118 -4.63 -12.04 12.62
CA HIS A 118 -3.34 -11.37 12.40
C HIS A 118 -3.16 -10.10 13.25
N PHE A 119 -4.14 -9.77 14.10
CA PHE A 119 -4.10 -8.58 14.95
C PHE A 119 -4.33 -8.93 16.43
N SER A 120 -3.69 -8.19 17.33
CA SER A 120 -3.96 -8.34 18.75
C SER A 120 -5.42 -8.00 19.08
N ARG A 121 -5.96 -8.59 20.16
CA ARG A 121 -7.37 -8.39 20.55
C ARG A 121 -7.68 -6.91 20.80
N SER A 122 -6.78 -6.18 21.50
CA SER A 122 -6.94 -4.76 21.81
C SER A 122 -6.91 -3.88 20.55
N PHE A 123 -5.95 -4.12 19.65
CA PHE A 123 -5.86 -3.44 18.37
C PHE A 123 -7.12 -3.65 17.53
N ARG A 124 -7.56 -4.90 17.40
CA ARG A 124 -8.77 -5.26 16.65
C ARG A 124 -10.02 -4.59 17.19
N MET A 125 -10.20 -4.60 18.52
CA MET A 125 -11.37 -3.96 19.18
C MET A 125 -11.35 -2.46 18.93
N TRP A 126 -10.21 -1.80 19.15
CA TRP A 126 -10.07 -0.36 18.94
C TRP A 126 -10.38 0.03 17.49
N TYR A 127 -9.76 -0.63 16.50
CA TYR A 127 -9.98 -0.30 15.10
C TYR A 127 -11.40 -0.56 14.62
N ARG A 128 -12.06 -1.62 15.09
CA ARG A 128 -13.45 -1.89 14.76
C ARG A 128 -14.41 -0.81 15.29
N ILE A 129 -14.22 -0.40 16.53
CA ILE A 129 -15.00 0.69 17.12
C ILE A 129 -14.74 2.01 16.39
N MET A 130 -13.47 2.34 16.18
CA MET A 130 -13.06 3.55 15.48
C MET A 130 -13.66 3.61 14.06
N PHE A 131 -13.51 2.55 13.26
CA PHE A 131 -14.06 2.49 11.90
C PHE A 131 -15.59 2.59 11.90
N TRP A 132 -16.24 1.92 12.82
CA TRP A 132 -17.71 2.00 12.95
C TRP A 132 -18.21 3.41 13.24
N ILE A 133 -17.51 4.15 14.14
CA ILE A 133 -17.83 5.55 14.45
C ILE A 133 -17.53 6.44 13.24
N LEU A 134 -16.30 6.36 12.71
CA LEU A 134 -15.83 7.23 11.62
C LEU A 134 -16.64 7.05 10.34
N ALA A 135 -17.04 5.83 10.00
CA ALA A 135 -17.89 5.55 8.85
C ALA A 135 -19.25 6.27 8.91
N ARG A 136 -19.75 6.57 10.12
CA ARG A 136 -21.04 7.28 10.33
C ARG A 136 -20.89 8.78 10.49
N THR A 137 -19.79 9.24 11.08
CA THR A 137 -19.59 10.64 11.49
C THR A 137 -18.76 11.45 10.52
N SER A 138 -17.97 10.81 9.64
CA SER A 138 -17.17 11.48 8.63
C SER A 138 -18.05 12.06 7.52
N ALA A 139 -17.60 13.17 6.92
CA ALA A 139 -18.23 13.77 5.74
C ALA A 139 -18.09 12.84 4.53
N CYS A 140 -16.92 12.20 4.41
CA CYS A 140 -16.61 11.26 3.35
C CYS A 140 -15.66 10.19 3.86
N VAL A 141 -15.86 8.96 3.41
CA VAL A 141 -14.93 7.85 3.57
C VAL A 141 -14.31 7.55 2.21
N LEU A 142 -12.99 7.56 2.13
CA LEU A 142 -12.23 7.16 0.96
C LEU A 142 -11.65 5.76 1.17
N THR A 143 -11.50 5.00 0.10
CA THR A 143 -10.79 3.72 0.08
C THR A 143 -10.14 3.49 -1.29
N ASN A 144 -9.33 2.44 -1.43
CA ASN A 144 -8.48 2.24 -2.60
C ASN A 144 -9.05 1.30 -3.67
N SER A 145 -10.06 0.46 -3.34
CA SER A 145 -10.64 -0.51 -4.27
C SER A 145 -12.14 -0.70 -4.02
N ARG A 146 -12.86 -1.23 -5.02
CA ARG A 146 -14.27 -1.62 -4.85
C ARG A 146 -14.39 -2.76 -3.86
N PHE A 147 -13.45 -3.71 -3.86
CA PHE A 147 -13.38 -4.75 -2.86
C PHE A 147 -13.33 -4.16 -1.44
N SER A 148 -12.39 -3.26 -1.16
CA SER A 148 -12.27 -2.59 0.16
C SER A 148 -13.53 -1.80 0.52
N ARG A 149 -14.13 -1.09 -0.45
CA ARG A 149 -15.41 -0.37 -0.26
C ARG A 149 -16.52 -1.31 0.22
N ASP A 150 -16.70 -2.41 -0.48
CA ASP A 150 -17.79 -3.35 -0.20
C ASP A 150 -17.59 -4.04 1.15
N ARG A 151 -16.33 -4.39 1.50
CA ARG A 151 -15.99 -4.95 2.82
C ARG A 151 -16.19 -3.94 3.96
N LEU A 152 -15.74 -2.69 3.78
CA LEU A 152 -15.94 -1.62 4.76
C LEU A 152 -17.43 -1.30 4.95
N ALA A 153 -18.18 -1.19 3.86
CA ALA A 153 -19.63 -0.97 3.92
C ALA A 153 -20.34 -2.07 4.70
N TYR A 154 -20.02 -3.32 4.40
CA TYR A 154 -20.58 -4.49 5.09
C TYR A 154 -20.28 -4.47 6.61
N HIS A 155 -19.00 -4.35 6.98
CA HIS A 155 -18.60 -4.42 8.39
C HIS A 155 -19.02 -3.19 9.22
N CYS A 156 -19.03 -2.02 8.60
CA CYS A 156 -19.45 -0.80 9.28
C CYS A 156 -20.97 -0.57 9.22
N GLY A 157 -21.71 -1.34 8.44
CA GLY A 157 -23.17 -1.19 8.30
C GLY A 157 -23.58 0.18 7.74
N ILE A 158 -22.91 0.59 6.65
CA ILE A 158 -23.21 1.84 5.91
C ILE A 158 -23.38 1.54 4.41
N SER A 159 -24.05 2.45 3.67
CA SER A 159 -24.16 2.32 2.22
C SER A 159 -22.80 2.45 1.53
N THR A 160 -22.59 1.69 0.46
CA THR A 160 -21.42 1.83 -0.41
C THR A 160 -21.31 3.21 -1.05
N GLU A 161 -22.41 3.92 -1.22
CA GLU A 161 -22.47 5.30 -1.76
C GLU A 161 -21.77 6.32 -0.85
N LYS A 162 -21.63 6.03 0.45
CA LYS A 162 -20.86 6.85 1.39
C LYS A 162 -19.35 6.69 1.26
N ILE A 163 -18.90 5.69 0.50
CA ILE A 163 -17.48 5.34 0.37
C ILE A 163 -17.05 5.60 -1.07
N SER A 164 -16.20 6.59 -1.26
CA SER A 164 -15.62 6.90 -2.57
C SER A 164 -14.34 6.09 -2.79
N VAL A 165 -14.23 5.46 -3.96
CA VAL A 165 -13.02 4.69 -4.33
C VAL A 165 -12.05 5.61 -5.03
N VAL A 166 -10.85 5.73 -4.47
CA VAL A 166 -9.71 6.47 -5.03
C VAL A 166 -8.55 5.48 -5.14
N PRO A 167 -8.30 4.88 -6.32
CA PRO A 167 -7.20 3.95 -6.51
C PRO A 167 -5.84 4.59 -6.23
N LEU A 168 -4.86 3.77 -5.86
CA LEU A 168 -3.51 4.21 -5.55
C LEU A 168 -2.64 4.23 -6.82
N GLY A 169 -1.60 5.06 -6.82
CA GLY A 169 -0.57 5.08 -7.86
C GLY A 169 0.52 4.04 -7.63
N ALA A 170 1.26 3.72 -8.68
CA ALA A 170 2.46 2.87 -8.64
C ALA A 170 3.67 3.55 -9.32
N ASP A 171 3.59 4.87 -9.57
CA ASP A 171 4.56 5.66 -10.34
C ASP A 171 5.56 6.43 -9.46
N HIS A 172 5.61 6.17 -8.16
CA HIS A 172 6.48 6.88 -7.23
C HIS A 172 7.98 6.59 -7.42
N LEU A 173 8.34 5.48 -8.05
CA LEU A 173 9.72 5.15 -8.39
C LEU A 173 10.16 5.65 -9.78
N ASP A 174 9.28 6.28 -10.57
CA ASP A 174 9.59 6.65 -11.96
C ASP A 174 10.76 7.63 -12.08
N SER A 175 10.82 8.61 -11.18
CA SER A 175 11.85 9.65 -11.18
C SER A 175 13.19 9.20 -10.59
N LEU A 176 13.29 7.98 -10.06
CA LEU A 176 14.51 7.45 -9.47
C LEU A 176 15.35 6.74 -10.53
N GLU A 177 16.65 6.86 -10.45
CA GLU A 177 17.56 6.03 -11.23
C GLU A 177 17.72 4.67 -10.55
N PRO A 178 17.67 3.54 -11.29
CA PRO A 178 17.82 2.23 -10.69
C PRO A 178 19.26 2.00 -10.20
N ASP A 179 19.43 1.56 -8.96
CA ASP A 179 20.71 1.18 -8.38
C ASP A 179 20.95 -0.32 -8.51
N ALA A 180 21.67 -0.72 -9.54
CA ALA A 180 22.00 -2.12 -9.83
C ALA A 180 23.05 -2.73 -8.88
N SER A 181 23.68 -1.95 -7.99
CA SER A 181 24.67 -2.46 -7.01
C SER A 181 24.09 -3.56 -6.09
N VAL A 182 22.76 -3.57 -5.92
CA VAL A 182 22.05 -4.62 -5.20
C VAL A 182 22.22 -6.00 -5.84
N LEU A 183 22.36 -6.10 -7.16
CA LEU A 183 22.58 -7.36 -7.86
C LEU A 183 23.94 -7.95 -7.47
N ASP A 184 24.98 -7.14 -7.53
CA ASP A 184 26.36 -7.56 -7.18
C ASP A 184 26.47 -7.89 -5.70
N ALA A 185 25.90 -7.05 -4.82
CA ALA A 185 25.93 -7.24 -3.37
C ALA A 185 25.30 -8.58 -2.91
N HIS A 186 24.36 -9.11 -3.69
CA HIS A 186 23.68 -10.36 -3.39
C HIS A 186 23.96 -11.48 -4.41
N SER A 187 24.95 -11.29 -5.30
CA SER A 187 25.33 -12.25 -6.35
C SER A 187 24.09 -12.70 -7.16
N LEU A 188 23.29 -11.75 -7.62
CA LEU A 188 22.08 -11.99 -8.42
C LEU A 188 22.39 -11.89 -9.90
N THR A 189 21.97 -12.88 -10.66
CA THR A 189 22.09 -12.86 -12.12
C THR A 189 20.78 -12.32 -12.72
N PRO A 190 20.83 -11.28 -13.59
CA PRO A 190 19.64 -10.76 -14.25
C PRO A 190 18.84 -11.84 -14.97
N ASN A 191 17.50 -11.80 -14.85
CA ASN A 191 16.56 -12.77 -15.38
C ASN A 191 16.72 -14.22 -14.85
N ARG A 192 17.44 -14.40 -13.73
CA ARG A 192 17.64 -15.69 -13.06
C ARG A 192 17.17 -15.67 -11.61
N PHE A 193 16.29 -14.78 -11.24
CA PHE A 193 15.68 -14.78 -9.90
C PHE A 193 14.21 -14.42 -9.92
N VAL A 194 13.47 -15.07 -9.04
CA VAL A 194 12.07 -14.76 -8.68
C VAL A 194 12.10 -13.74 -7.56
N LEU A 195 11.39 -12.64 -7.69
CA LEU A 195 11.33 -11.58 -6.69
C LEU A 195 10.06 -11.67 -5.85
N ALA A 196 10.18 -11.54 -4.54
CA ALA A 196 9.08 -11.35 -3.60
C ALA A 196 9.34 -10.17 -2.68
N VAL A 197 8.41 -9.22 -2.64
CA VAL A 197 8.56 -7.98 -1.85
C VAL A 197 7.39 -7.81 -0.91
N SER A 198 7.62 -7.78 0.40
CA SER A 198 6.57 -7.41 1.34
C SER A 198 7.07 -7.30 2.79
N SER A 199 6.21 -6.72 3.65
CA SER A 199 6.32 -6.91 5.11
C SER A 199 6.00 -8.36 5.47
N MET A 200 6.56 -8.87 6.59
CA MET A 200 6.30 -10.23 7.08
C MET A 200 4.93 -10.40 7.75
N ASN A 201 3.89 -9.82 7.15
CA ASN A 201 2.52 -10.07 7.57
C ASN A 201 2.09 -11.47 7.08
N PRO A 202 1.45 -12.29 7.91
CA PRO A 202 0.97 -13.63 7.52
C PRO A 202 0.08 -13.63 6.27
N THR A 203 -0.66 -12.54 5.99
CA THR A 203 -1.47 -12.40 4.77
C THR A 203 -0.66 -12.46 3.49
N LYS A 204 0.66 -12.18 3.55
CA LYS A 204 1.57 -12.22 2.39
C LYS A 204 2.01 -13.62 2.00
N ASN A 205 1.71 -14.61 2.85
CA ASN A 205 1.79 -16.04 2.54
C ASN A 205 3.20 -16.58 2.20
N PHE A 206 4.25 -15.98 2.80
CA PHE A 206 5.63 -16.38 2.52
C PHE A 206 5.94 -17.87 2.77
N GLY A 207 5.28 -18.47 3.74
CA GLY A 207 5.47 -19.91 4.01
C GLY A 207 5.12 -20.76 2.79
N ARG A 208 3.96 -20.52 2.15
CA ARG A 208 3.57 -21.25 0.93
C ARG A 208 4.38 -20.82 -0.29
N LEU A 209 4.76 -19.55 -0.39
CA LEU A 209 5.62 -19.04 -1.44
C LEU A 209 6.95 -19.80 -1.47
N ILE A 210 7.62 -19.90 -0.32
CA ILE A 210 8.89 -20.61 -0.19
C ILE A 210 8.71 -22.12 -0.46
N ALA A 211 7.66 -22.71 0.10
CA ALA A 211 7.37 -24.12 -0.11
C ALA A 211 7.08 -24.46 -1.59
N ALA A 212 6.40 -23.55 -2.30
CA ALA A 212 6.17 -23.69 -3.75
C ALA A 212 7.47 -23.51 -4.56
N PHE A 213 8.32 -22.55 -4.18
CA PHE A 213 9.61 -22.34 -4.83
C PHE A 213 10.53 -23.55 -4.69
N ARG A 214 10.55 -24.22 -3.52
CA ARG A 214 11.30 -25.46 -3.30
C ARG A 214 10.90 -26.62 -4.23
N GLN A 215 9.70 -26.57 -4.82
CA GLN A 215 9.30 -27.55 -5.84
C GLN A 215 9.86 -27.22 -7.23
N ILE A 216 10.52 -26.06 -7.40
CA ILE A 216 11.23 -25.69 -8.62
C ILE A 216 12.63 -26.29 -8.49
N ASP A 217 12.84 -27.41 -9.13
CA ASP A 217 14.13 -28.11 -9.11
C ASP A 217 15.07 -27.52 -10.20
N ASP A 218 15.34 -26.21 -10.08
CA ASP A 218 16.26 -25.49 -10.95
C ASP A 218 17.26 -24.67 -10.10
N PRO A 219 18.49 -25.18 -9.92
CA PRO A 219 19.50 -24.51 -9.12
C PRO A 219 20.02 -23.21 -9.75
N SER A 220 19.66 -22.91 -11.00
CA SER A 220 20.08 -21.70 -11.71
C SER A 220 19.14 -20.51 -11.40
N VAL A 221 18.04 -20.72 -10.68
CA VAL A 221 17.08 -19.68 -10.34
C VAL A 221 17.10 -19.42 -8.83
N ASP A 222 17.26 -18.17 -8.45
CA ASP A 222 17.18 -17.74 -7.05
C ASP A 222 15.78 -17.26 -6.68
N LEU A 223 15.41 -17.39 -5.39
CA LEU A 223 14.29 -16.66 -4.78
C LEU A 223 14.84 -15.51 -3.96
N VAL A 224 14.51 -14.28 -4.36
CA VAL A 224 14.93 -13.04 -3.68
C VAL A 224 13.77 -12.48 -2.87
N ILE A 225 13.95 -12.37 -1.56
CA ILE A 225 12.96 -11.88 -0.61
C ILE A 225 13.40 -10.52 -0.06
N VAL A 226 12.64 -9.47 -0.38
CA VAL A 226 12.84 -8.11 0.10
C VAL A 226 11.84 -7.81 1.22
N GLY A 227 12.33 -7.28 2.33
CA GLY A 227 11.53 -6.86 3.49
C GLY A 227 12.11 -7.28 4.82
N MET A 228 11.41 -6.98 5.91
CA MET A 228 11.90 -7.31 7.26
C MET A 228 11.95 -8.82 7.49
N ARG A 229 13.07 -9.30 8.02
CA ARG A 229 13.15 -10.64 8.63
C ARG A 229 12.22 -10.72 9.85
N ASN A 230 11.37 -11.73 9.89
CA ASN A 230 10.64 -12.09 11.12
C ASN A 230 11.17 -13.44 11.61
N THR A 231 12.00 -13.40 12.65
CA THR A 231 12.58 -14.59 13.30
C THR A 231 11.51 -15.56 13.83
N THR A 232 10.29 -15.08 14.09
CA THR A 232 9.18 -15.91 14.58
C THR A 232 8.59 -16.82 13.50
N VAL A 233 8.70 -16.44 12.22
CA VAL A 233 8.17 -17.23 11.07
C VAL A 233 9.24 -18.17 10.51
N PHE A 234 10.52 -17.83 10.63
CA PHE A 234 11.62 -18.50 9.93
C PHE A 234 12.66 -19.17 10.86
N GLY A 235 12.50 -19.07 12.18
CA GLY A 235 13.48 -19.61 13.14
C GLY A 235 14.85 -18.89 13.09
N ASN A 236 15.88 -19.48 13.70
CA ASN A 236 17.27 -19.00 13.63
C ASN A 236 17.87 -19.32 12.26
N GLN A 237 17.88 -18.34 11.37
CA GLN A 237 18.10 -18.51 9.93
C GLN A 237 19.57 -18.58 9.49
N ASP A 238 20.52 -18.42 10.38
CA ASP A 238 21.93 -18.65 10.03
C ASP A 238 22.17 -20.12 9.61
N HIS A 239 21.33 -21.04 10.09
CA HIS A 239 21.31 -22.44 9.64
C HIS A 239 20.49 -22.67 8.35
N VAL A 240 19.46 -21.86 8.07
CA VAL A 240 18.61 -22.02 6.87
C VAL A 240 19.29 -21.43 5.64
N ALA A 241 19.97 -20.29 5.78
CA ALA A 241 20.73 -19.68 4.67
C ALA A 241 21.91 -20.57 4.22
N ALA A 242 22.48 -21.37 5.12
CA ALA A 242 23.52 -22.34 4.78
C ALA A 242 22.97 -23.61 4.10
N ALA A 243 21.68 -23.91 4.29
CA ALA A 243 21.01 -25.09 3.74
C ALA A 243 20.33 -24.84 2.38
N GLU A 244 20.01 -23.57 2.05
CA GLU A 244 19.27 -23.20 0.83
C GLU A 244 19.94 -21.99 0.15
N PRO A 245 21.04 -22.20 -0.58
CA PRO A 245 21.83 -21.10 -1.16
C PRO A 245 21.07 -20.29 -2.22
N ASN A 246 20.01 -20.84 -2.81
CA ASN A 246 19.15 -20.21 -3.80
C ASN A 246 17.97 -19.43 -3.20
N ILE A 247 17.86 -19.31 -1.85
CA ILE A 247 16.89 -18.42 -1.20
C ILE A 247 17.63 -17.28 -0.52
N LYS A 248 17.55 -16.07 -1.11
CA LYS A 248 18.32 -14.90 -0.70
C LYS A 248 17.42 -13.86 -0.02
N TYR A 249 17.71 -13.57 1.24
CA TYR A 249 17.01 -12.52 2.01
C TYR A 249 17.81 -11.23 1.94
N VAL A 250 17.30 -10.24 1.22
CA VAL A 250 17.99 -8.97 0.97
C VAL A 250 17.74 -7.93 2.07
N GLY A 251 16.70 -8.12 2.87
CA GLY A 251 16.35 -7.18 3.93
C GLY A 251 15.70 -5.90 3.41
N TYR A 252 15.93 -4.75 4.09
CA TYR A 252 15.51 -3.45 3.61
C TYR A 252 16.50 -2.91 2.60
N ILE A 253 15.96 -2.42 1.49
CA ILE A 253 16.72 -1.79 0.41
C ILE A 253 16.12 -0.42 0.09
N SER A 254 16.86 0.41 -0.64
CA SER A 254 16.36 1.68 -1.14
C SER A 254 15.32 1.50 -2.25
N ASP A 255 14.60 2.55 -2.58
CA ASP A 255 13.62 2.54 -3.66
C ASP A 255 14.32 2.40 -5.04
N GLU A 256 15.52 2.95 -5.20
CA GLU A 256 16.36 2.79 -6.38
C GLU A 256 16.81 1.33 -6.58
N GLN A 257 17.21 0.67 -5.50
CA GLN A 257 17.55 -0.76 -5.49
C GLN A 257 16.35 -1.64 -5.78
N LEU A 258 15.17 -1.30 -5.20
CA LEU A 258 13.93 -2.01 -5.46
C LEU A 258 13.53 -1.91 -6.95
N LYS A 259 13.66 -0.72 -7.55
CA LYS A 259 13.44 -0.52 -8.98
C LYS A 259 14.36 -1.39 -9.83
N ALA A 260 15.64 -1.46 -9.48
CA ALA A 260 16.61 -2.33 -10.16
C ALA A 260 16.23 -3.81 -10.07
N LEU A 261 15.76 -4.28 -8.89
CA LEU A 261 15.30 -5.66 -8.74
C LEU A 261 14.06 -5.95 -9.60
N TYR A 262 13.05 -5.06 -9.65
CA TYR A 262 11.90 -5.25 -10.54
C TYR A 262 12.32 -5.35 -12.02
N GLN A 263 13.28 -4.55 -12.45
CA GLN A 263 13.73 -4.54 -13.85
C GLN A 263 14.52 -5.79 -14.24
N ASN A 264 15.14 -6.47 -13.28
CA ASN A 264 16.04 -7.60 -13.51
C ASN A 264 15.48 -8.96 -13.05
N ALA A 265 14.33 -9.00 -12.36
CA ALA A 265 13.70 -10.25 -11.98
C ALA A 265 13.08 -10.96 -13.17
N VAL A 266 13.17 -12.30 -13.21
CA VAL A 266 12.47 -13.13 -14.21
C VAL A 266 10.96 -13.05 -14.02
N CYS A 267 10.51 -12.97 -12.74
CA CYS A 267 9.12 -12.71 -12.39
C CYS A 267 8.98 -12.21 -10.94
N PHE A 268 7.85 -11.63 -10.66
CA PHE A 268 7.42 -11.21 -9.33
C PHE A 268 6.33 -12.15 -8.81
N LEU A 269 6.57 -12.79 -7.65
CA LEU A 269 5.66 -13.75 -7.04
C LEU A 269 5.01 -13.18 -5.79
N TYR A 270 3.67 -13.05 -5.80
CA TYR A 270 2.89 -12.41 -4.74
C TYR A 270 1.59 -13.17 -4.42
N PRO A 271 1.67 -14.38 -3.80
CA PRO A 271 0.52 -15.22 -3.51
C PRO A 271 -0.21 -14.77 -2.23
N SER A 272 -0.43 -13.46 -2.08
CA SER A 272 -1.10 -12.87 -0.92
C SER A 272 -2.54 -13.37 -0.83
N ILE A 273 -2.99 -13.67 0.40
CA ILE A 273 -4.35 -14.12 0.69
C ILE A 273 -5.32 -12.98 0.98
N TYR A 274 -4.79 -11.80 1.28
CA TYR A 274 -5.61 -10.61 1.54
C TYR A 274 -4.84 -9.33 1.24
N GLU A 275 -5.41 -8.49 0.37
CA GLU A 275 -4.95 -7.15 0.04
C GLU A 275 -6.13 -6.20 -0.09
N GLY A 276 -5.96 -4.98 0.42
CA GLY A 276 -6.91 -3.89 0.14
C GLY A 276 -6.73 -3.33 -1.28
N PHE A 277 -5.51 -3.43 -1.84
CA PHE A 277 -5.16 -2.95 -3.18
C PHE A 277 -4.10 -3.82 -3.85
N GLY A 278 -2.84 -3.74 -3.39
CA GLY A 278 -1.73 -4.48 -4.01
C GLY A 278 -0.81 -3.57 -4.82
N ILE A 279 -0.15 -2.59 -4.18
CA ILE A 279 0.84 -1.72 -4.83
C ILE A 279 2.01 -2.52 -5.40
N PRO A 280 2.65 -3.48 -4.67
CA PRO A 280 3.83 -4.17 -5.18
C PRO A 280 3.63 -4.92 -6.50
N PRO A 281 2.53 -5.61 -6.78
CA PRO A 281 2.28 -6.15 -8.11
C PRO A 281 2.21 -5.09 -9.21
N LEU A 282 1.61 -3.93 -8.95
CA LEU A 282 1.54 -2.83 -9.91
C LEU A 282 2.92 -2.18 -10.14
N GLU A 283 3.74 -2.05 -9.10
CA GLU A 283 5.13 -1.62 -9.21
C GLU A 283 5.90 -2.60 -10.12
N ALA A 284 5.82 -3.90 -9.85
CA ALA A 284 6.48 -4.92 -10.67
C ALA A 284 6.05 -4.81 -12.13
N MET A 285 4.73 -4.71 -12.41
CA MET A 285 4.19 -4.53 -13.75
C MET A 285 4.73 -3.28 -14.43
N ARG A 286 4.80 -2.16 -13.70
CA ARG A 286 5.25 -0.87 -14.23
C ARG A 286 6.70 -0.92 -14.73
N TYR A 287 7.55 -1.66 -14.02
CA TYR A 287 8.96 -1.82 -14.40
C TYR A 287 9.23 -3.05 -15.24
N GLY A 288 8.16 -3.63 -15.83
CA GLY A 288 8.25 -4.69 -16.82
C GLY A 288 8.56 -6.07 -16.26
N CYS A 289 8.34 -6.29 -14.96
CA CYS A 289 8.45 -7.60 -14.34
C CYS A 289 7.15 -8.38 -14.53
N PRO A 290 7.15 -9.56 -15.16
CA PRO A 290 5.98 -10.44 -15.23
C PRO A 290 5.53 -10.86 -13.83
N THR A 291 4.22 -10.87 -13.57
CA THR A 291 3.71 -11.11 -12.21
C THR A 291 2.88 -12.39 -12.10
N ILE A 292 3.03 -13.07 -10.95
CA ILE A 292 2.13 -14.13 -10.47
C ILE A 292 1.52 -13.65 -9.17
N VAL A 293 0.20 -13.54 -9.09
CA VAL A 293 -0.48 -13.04 -7.90
C VAL A 293 -1.57 -13.99 -7.41
N GLY A 294 -1.83 -13.98 -6.11
CA GLY A 294 -2.94 -14.73 -5.53
C GLY A 294 -4.29 -14.23 -6.05
N LYS A 295 -5.17 -15.13 -6.47
CA LYS A 295 -6.55 -14.80 -6.88
C LYS A 295 -7.43 -14.55 -5.65
N ALA A 296 -7.15 -13.48 -4.90
CA ALA A 296 -7.82 -13.17 -3.64
C ALA A 296 -8.01 -11.67 -3.42
N ALA A 297 -9.04 -11.32 -2.66
CA ALA A 297 -9.36 -9.97 -2.21
C ALA A 297 -9.38 -8.96 -3.38
N ALA A 298 -8.68 -7.82 -3.26
CA ALA A 298 -8.65 -6.79 -4.30
C ALA A 298 -7.74 -7.12 -5.50
N LEU A 299 -6.89 -8.15 -5.44
CA LEU A 299 -5.91 -8.42 -6.50
C LEU A 299 -6.52 -8.68 -7.88
N PRO A 300 -7.65 -9.44 -8.03
CA PRO A 300 -8.30 -9.58 -9.32
C PRO A 300 -8.85 -8.27 -9.90
N GLU A 301 -9.34 -7.35 -9.05
CA GLU A 301 -9.78 -6.02 -9.48
C GLU A 301 -8.60 -5.17 -9.95
N VAL A 302 -7.49 -5.20 -9.19
CA VAL A 302 -6.36 -4.29 -9.39
C VAL A 302 -5.42 -4.77 -10.49
N CYS A 303 -5.15 -6.07 -10.60
CA CYS A 303 -4.22 -6.62 -11.58
C CYS A 303 -4.89 -7.04 -12.91
N SER A 304 -6.22 -7.24 -12.93
CA SER A 304 -7.00 -7.58 -14.12
C SER A 304 -6.39 -8.78 -14.88
N ASP A 305 -6.25 -8.70 -16.19
CA ASP A 305 -5.66 -9.73 -17.06
C ASP A 305 -4.15 -9.54 -17.33
N ALA A 306 -3.51 -8.64 -16.58
CA ALA A 306 -2.10 -8.31 -16.75
C ALA A 306 -1.14 -9.18 -15.90
N THR A 307 -1.65 -10.26 -15.31
CA THR A 307 -0.92 -11.15 -14.41
C THR A 307 -1.36 -12.60 -14.59
N LEU A 308 -0.52 -13.53 -14.16
CA LEU A 308 -0.91 -14.93 -13.99
C LEU A 308 -1.45 -15.12 -12.58
N TYR A 309 -2.67 -15.66 -12.45
CA TYR A 309 -3.29 -15.91 -11.14
C TYR A 309 -2.95 -17.30 -10.63
N CYS A 310 -2.70 -17.39 -9.31
CA CYS A 310 -2.62 -18.65 -8.58
C CYS A 310 -3.66 -18.71 -7.45
N ASP A 311 -4.01 -19.92 -7.04
CA ASP A 311 -4.71 -20.16 -5.78
C ASP A 311 -3.72 -19.95 -4.63
N PRO A 312 -3.87 -18.90 -3.79
CA PRO A 312 -2.92 -18.64 -2.70
C PRO A 312 -2.96 -19.70 -1.59
N TYR A 313 -3.96 -20.58 -1.60
CA TYR A 313 -4.07 -21.67 -0.62
C TYR A 313 -3.48 -22.99 -1.12
N SER A 314 -3.13 -23.10 -2.41
CA SER A 314 -2.51 -24.28 -3.03
C SER A 314 -1.03 -24.04 -3.33
N GLN A 315 -0.14 -24.72 -2.61
CA GLN A 315 1.30 -24.71 -2.88
C GLN A 315 1.61 -25.24 -4.28
N ASP A 316 0.90 -26.28 -4.72
CA ASP A 316 1.12 -26.92 -6.00
C ASP A 316 0.69 -26.02 -7.18
N ASP A 317 -0.42 -25.28 -7.02
CA ASP A 317 -0.83 -24.32 -8.05
C ASP A 317 0.15 -23.15 -8.15
N ILE A 318 0.64 -22.63 -7.02
CA ILE A 318 1.69 -21.60 -7.02
C ILE A 318 2.94 -22.10 -7.77
N ALA A 319 3.39 -23.34 -7.47
CA ALA A 319 4.54 -23.95 -8.13
C ALA A 319 4.29 -24.20 -9.61
N GLU A 320 3.11 -24.66 -10.01
CA GLU A 320 2.72 -24.85 -11.42
C GLU A 320 2.77 -23.53 -12.18
N LYS A 321 2.18 -22.45 -11.65
CA LYS A 321 2.20 -21.14 -12.30
C LYS A 321 3.63 -20.59 -12.41
N LEU A 322 4.47 -20.85 -11.40
CA LEU A 322 5.86 -20.43 -11.43
C LEU A 322 6.64 -21.19 -12.51
N ARG A 323 6.55 -22.54 -12.59
CA ARG A 323 7.17 -23.34 -13.67
C ARG A 323 6.72 -22.83 -15.04
N ARG A 324 5.41 -22.71 -15.25
CA ARG A 324 4.85 -22.24 -16.52
C ARG A 324 5.43 -20.90 -16.95
N LEU A 325 5.70 -19.98 -16.00
CA LEU A 325 6.28 -18.69 -16.31
C LEU A 325 7.79 -18.77 -16.56
N LEU A 326 8.51 -19.62 -15.83
CA LEU A 326 9.93 -19.84 -16.02
C LEU A 326 10.24 -20.51 -17.37
N ASP A 327 9.37 -21.43 -17.83
CA ASP A 327 9.56 -22.24 -19.04
C ASP A 327 9.11 -21.52 -20.33
N SER A 328 8.47 -20.36 -20.25
CA SER A 328 7.89 -19.71 -21.44
C SER A 328 8.31 -18.24 -21.58
N ASP A 329 9.24 -17.98 -22.51
CA ASP A 329 9.64 -16.63 -22.90
C ASP A 329 8.49 -15.82 -23.48
N ASP A 330 7.64 -16.45 -24.29
CA ASP A 330 6.48 -15.81 -24.91
C ASP A 330 5.47 -15.35 -23.86
N LEU A 331 5.20 -16.17 -22.84
CA LEU A 331 4.30 -15.80 -21.74
C LEU A 331 4.89 -14.63 -20.93
N ARG A 332 6.21 -14.67 -20.64
CA ARG A 332 6.88 -13.55 -19.96
C ARG A 332 6.78 -12.27 -20.78
N ALA A 333 7.05 -12.34 -22.08
CA ALA A 333 6.95 -11.18 -22.98
C ALA A 333 5.51 -10.62 -23.05
N GLU A 334 4.52 -11.49 -23.12
CA GLU A 334 3.09 -11.10 -23.10
C GLU A 334 2.72 -10.38 -21.81
N LEU A 335 3.04 -10.98 -20.64
CA LEU A 335 2.72 -10.41 -19.33
C LEU A 335 3.48 -9.12 -19.06
N LYS A 336 4.73 -9.01 -19.51
CA LYS A 336 5.51 -7.76 -19.45
C LYS A 336 4.80 -6.65 -20.19
N ARG A 337 4.41 -6.88 -21.45
CA ARG A 337 3.71 -5.88 -22.28
C ARG A 337 2.38 -5.48 -21.69
N LYS A 338 1.55 -6.46 -21.28
CA LYS A 338 0.25 -6.22 -20.64
C LYS A 338 0.41 -5.47 -19.30
N GLY A 339 1.40 -5.88 -18.50
CA GLY A 339 1.67 -5.28 -17.19
C GLY A 339 2.02 -3.81 -17.27
N ILE A 340 2.97 -3.44 -18.14
CA ILE A 340 3.36 -2.04 -18.34
C ILE A 340 2.15 -1.20 -18.73
N HIS A 341 1.41 -1.62 -19.76
CA HIS A 341 0.23 -0.88 -20.23
C HIS A 341 -0.86 -0.78 -19.14
N HIS A 342 -1.05 -1.85 -18.35
CA HIS A 342 -2.04 -1.86 -17.28
C HIS A 342 -1.66 -0.91 -16.14
N ALA A 343 -0.39 -0.91 -15.72
CA ALA A 343 0.11 -0.09 -14.62
C ALA A 343 0.06 1.43 -14.92
N GLU A 344 0.07 1.85 -16.19
CA GLU A 344 -0.10 3.25 -16.60
C GLU A 344 -1.44 3.86 -16.15
N LYS A 345 -2.44 3.02 -15.87
CA LYS A 345 -3.74 3.48 -15.35
C LYS A 345 -3.65 3.96 -13.90
N TYR A 346 -2.63 3.53 -13.17
CA TYR A 346 -2.45 3.75 -11.73
C TYR A 346 -1.34 4.75 -11.46
N CYS A 347 -1.70 6.04 -11.45
CA CYS A 347 -0.79 7.15 -11.20
C CYS A 347 -1.29 7.99 -10.01
N TRP A 348 -0.39 8.45 -9.17
CA TRP A 348 -0.71 9.30 -8.03
C TRP A 348 -1.38 10.61 -8.44
N SER A 349 -1.06 11.14 -9.61
CA SER A 349 -1.72 12.33 -10.16
C SER A 349 -3.22 12.09 -10.42
N LYS A 350 -3.61 10.90 -10.89
CA LYS A 350 -5.03 10.53 -11.06
C LYS A 350 -5.72 10.40 -9.70
N SER A 351 -5.04 9.82 -8.71
CA SER A 351 -5.57 9.73 -7.34
C SER A 351 -5.80 11.12 -6.74
N ALA A 352 -4.83 12.03 -6.89
CA ALA A 352 -4.95 13.42 -6.43
C ALA A 352 -6.11 14.15 -7.12
N LYS A 353 -6.25 14.02 -8.43
CA LYS A 353 -7.36 14.60 -9.19
C LYS A 353 -8.72 14.12 -8.67
N MET A 354 -8.89 12.81 -8.52
CA MET A 354 -10.13 12.23 -7.99
C MET A 354 -10.43 12.72 -6.57
N MET A 355 -9.41 12.81 -5.71
CA MET A 355 -9.58 13.35 -4.36
C MET A 355 -10.03 14.80 -4.38
N THR A 356 -9.42 15.63 -5.21
CA THR A 356 -9.80 17.03 -5.36
C THR A 356 -11.26 17.16 -5.80
N GLU A 357 -11.68 16.43 -6.84
CA GLU A 357 -13.06 16.44 -7.32
C GLU A 357 -14.07 16.00 -6.24
N ILE A 358 -13.68 15.05 -5.37
CA ILE A 358 -14.50 14.65 -4.23
C ILE A 358 -14.55 15.77 -3.18
N PHE A 359 -13.43 16.42 -2.88
CA PHE A 359 -13.36 17.48 -1.87
C PHE A 359 -14.16 18.72 -2.26
N GLU A 360 -14.20 19.07 -3.55
CA GLU A 360 -14.98 20.19 -4.09
C GLU A 360 -16.49 20.01 -3.94
N ARG A 361 -16.97 18.77 -3.87
CA ARG A 361 -18.39 18.43 -3.69
C ARG A 361 -18.85 18.42 -2.23
N LEU A 362 -17.93 18.52 -1.26
CA LEU A 362 -18.18 18.44 0.18
C LEU A 362 -18.28 19.83 0.85
#